data_d34458fc870b3dc87f1409d89ed64d27
#
_entry.id   d34458fc870b3dc87f1409d89ed64d27
#
_cell.length_a   1.000
_cell.length_b   1.000
_cell.length_c   1.000
_cell.angle_alpha   90.00
_cell.angle_beta   90.00
_cell.angle_gamma   90.00
#
_symmetry.space_group_name_H-M   'P 1'
#
loop_
_entity.id
_entity.type
_entity.pdbx_description
1 polymer ?
#
loop_
_entity_poly.entity_id
_entity_poly.type
_entity_poly.pdbx_seq_one_letter_code
_entity_poly.pdbx_strand_id
1 'polypeptide(L)'
;MPDTEILDEVTVVAYGTKRKQDLVGSISSVKNEIISNSQATSVSNALEGAVAGLQVVSSSGQPGQDANIVLRGIGSISASNNALIVVDGVPFNGKLSDINPTDIASVNVSKDAVSNSLYGSRAAGGVVMITTKTGRKDKVAINFNGTWGVAQRAYKDYDMATDPEEFYRLSWYGLRNTYWAAGKSIEDSNLAASQDLLGELGNYNAYIIPQGEYLVTPDGKLNPNARLRYNDSFADALFDNAFRQEYNISASGGNDRTDFYVSMGFLDNDSYVLGSSYERFTARANVNSQL
;
A
#
# COMPACT_ATOMS: atom_id res chain seq x y z
N MET A 1 -14.32 -48.16 0.43
CA MET A 1 -13.28 -47.10 0.40
C MET A 1 -13.82 -46.06 -0.56
N PRO A 2 -14.01 -44.80 -0.15
CA PRO A 2 -14.44 -43.78 -1.10
C PRO A 2 -13.27 -43.47 -2.02
N ASP A 3 -13.51 -43.55 -3.33
CA ASP A 3 -12.59 -43.08 -4.37
C ASP A 3 -12.36 -41.58 -4.16
N THR A 4 -11.16 -41.25 -3.71
CA THR A 4 -10.68 -39.89 -3.73
C THR A 4 -10.39 -39.56 -5.19
N GLU A 5 -11.32 -38.94 -5.91
CA GLU A 5 -11.01 -38.26 -7.16
C GLU A 5 -9.94 -37.19 -6.85
N ILE A 6 -8.71 -37.50 -7.21
CA ILE A 6 -7.62 -36.53 -7.24
C ILE A 6 -8.00 -35.57 -8.39
N LEU A 7 -8.57 -34.42 -8.04
CA LEU A 7 -8.76 -33.33 -8.98
C LEU A 7 -7.38 -32.96 -9.54
N ASP A 8 -7.16 -33.34 -10.81
CA ASP A 8 -5.94 -32.97 -11.55
C ASP A 8 -5.87 -31.44 -11.64
N GLU A 9 -5.07 -30.83 -10.77
CA GLU A 9 -4.86 -29.38 -10.77
C GLU A 9 -4.07 -29.00 -12.04
N VAL A 10 -4.76 -28.41 -13.00
CA VAL A 10 -4.18 -27.97 -14.28
C VAL A 10 -3.58 -26.57 -14.07
N THR A 11 -2.31 -26.43 -14.39
CA THR A 11 -1.59 -25.14 -14.31
C THR A 11 -1.34 -24.61 -15.71
N VAL A 12 -1.65 -23.33 -15.93
CA VAL A 12 -1.35 -22.63 -17.19
C VAL A 12 0.15 -22.36 -17.25
N VAL A 13 0.79 -22.81 -18.33
CA VAL A 13 2.18 -22.53 -18.67
C VAL A 13 2.24 -21.71 -19.95
N ALA A 14 3.37 -21.09 -20.25
CA ALA A 14 3.59 -20.06 -21.29
C ALA A 14 2.82 -20.23 -22.61
N TYR A 15 2.61 -21.45 -23.08
CA TYR A 15 1.91 -21.74 -24.35
C TYR A 15 0.96 -22.95 -24.22
N GLY A 16 0.25 -23.09 -23.10
CA GLY A 16 -0.72 -24.17 -22.93
C GLY A 16 -1.01 -24.51 -21.48
N THR A 17 -1.84 -25.52 -21.29
CA THR A 17 -2.16 -26.06 -19.97
C THR A 17 -1.47 -27.39 -19.78
N LYS A 18 -0.77 -27.57 -18.65
CA LYS A 18 -0.18 -28.87 -18.26
C LYS A 18 -0.66 -29.24 -16.86
N ARG A 19 -0.70 -30.53 -16.58
CA ARG A 19 -0.97 -31.02 -15.22
C ARG A 19 0.17 -30.60 -14.31
N LYS A 20 -0.12 -30.22 -13.09
CA LYS A 20 0.88 -29.79 -12.09
C LYS A 20 1.97 -30.86 -11.87
N GLN A 21 1.61 -32.13 -12.01
CA GLN A 21 2.52 -33.26 -11.88
C GLN A 21 3.51 -33.37 -13.04
N ASP A 22 3.19 -32.84 -14.21
CA ASP A 22 4.02 -32.88 -15.41
C ASP A 22 4.98 -31.69 -15.51
N LEU A 23 4.93 -30.77 -14.54
CA LEU A 23 5.77 -29.58 -14.51
C LEU A 23 7.06 -29.89 -13.78
N VAL A 24 8.13 -30.01 -14.56
CA VAL A 24 9.51 -30.07 -14.04
C VAL A 24 9.91 -28.64 -13.65
N GLY A 25 9.62 -28.25 -12.40
CA GLY A 25 10.02 -26.93 -11.92
C GLY A 25 9.25 -26.45 -10.67
N SER A 26 9.81 -25.47 -9.96
CA SER A 26 9.21 -24.89 -8.77
C SER A 26 8.17 -23.82 -9.17
N ILE A 27 6.93 -24.23 -9.43
CA ILE A 27 5.81 -23.33 -9.68
C ILE A 27 4.93 -23.29 -8.43
N SER A 28 4.65 -22.07 -7.96
CA SER A 28 3.69 -21.83 -6.87
C SER A 28 2.43 -21.19 -7.47
N SER A 29 1.26 -21.74 -7.15
CA SER A 29 -0.03 -21.24 -7.63
C SER A 29 -0.80 -20.55 -6.49
N VAL A 30 -1.33 -19.37 -6.76
CA VAL A 30 -2.24 -18.63 -5.88
C VAL A 30 -3.62 -18.61 -6.52
N LYS A 31 -4.60 -19.13 -5.80
CA LYS A 31 -5.99 -19.16 -6.27
C LYS A 31 -6.66 -17.79 -6.06
N ASN A 32 -7.69 -17.53 -6.86
CA ASN A 32 -8.50 -16.31 -6.79
C ASN A 32 -8.99 -15.99 -5.37
N GLU A 33 -9.36 -16.98 -4.58
CA GLU A 33 -9.88 -16.79 -3.22
C GLU A 33 -8.89 -16.03 -2.31
N ILE A 34 -7.59 -16.31 -2.43
CA ILE A 34 -6.56 -15.62 -1.64
C ILE A 34 -6.44 -14.17 -2.10
N ILE A 35 -6.49 -13.93 -3.41
CA ILE A 35 -6.37 -12.60 -4.02
C ILE A 35 -7.59 -11.73 -3.68
N SER A 36 -8.80 -12.28 -3.82
CA SER A 36 -10.04 -11.55 -3.53
C SER A 36 -10.22 -11.26 -2.04
N ASN A 37 -9.82 -12.18 -1.17
CA ASN A 37 -9.95 -12.02 0.29
C ASN A 37 -8.95 -10.99 0.86
N SER A 38 -7.85 -10.72 0.16
CA SER A 38 -6.87 -9.70 0.59
C SER A 38 -7.43 -8.28 0.53
N GLN A 39 -8.52 -8.05 -0.24
CA GLN A 39 -9.12 -6.73 -0.50
C GLN A 39 -8.09 -5.67 -0.94
N ALA A 40 -6.98 -6.12 -1.51
CA ALA A 40 -5.92 -5.25 -2.00
C ALA A 40 -6.39 -4.48 -3.25
N THR A 41 -5.97 -3.24 -3.38
CA THR A 41 -6.29 -2.39 -4.53
C THR A 41 -5.51 -2.77 -5.79
N SER A 42 -4.34 -3.39 -5.62
CA SER A 42 -3.46 -3.86 -6.69
C SER A 42 -3.17 -5.35 -6.54
N VAL A 43 -2.98 -6.02 -7.66
CA VAL A 43 -2.57 -7.42 -7.73
C VAL A 43 -1.21 -7.64 -7.07
N SER A 44 -0.28 -6.68 -7.21
CA SER A 44 1.04 -6.77 -6.57
C SER A 44 0.92 -6.87 -5.05
N ASN A 45 0.08 -6.04 -4.45
CA ASN A 45 -0.14 -6.05 -3.00
C ASN A 45 -0.89 -7.31 -2.54
N ALA A 46 -1.81 -7.83 -3.36
CA ALA A 46 -2.52 -9.09 -3.07
C ALA A 46 -1.61 -10.33 -3.04
N LEU A 47 -0.44 -10.24 -3.65
CA LEU A 47 0.55 -11.32 -3.67
C LEU A 47 1.51 -11.29 -2.48
N GLU A 48 1.46 -10.26 -1.65
CA GLU A 48 2.30 -10.14 -0.47
C GLU A 48 2.03 -11.28 0.52
N GLY A 49 3.07 -12.02 0.88
CA GLY A 49 2.95 -13.18 1.76
C GLY A 49 2.25 -14.41 1.16
N ALA A 50 1.67 -14.32 -0.04
CA ALA A 50 0.92 -15.41 -0.65
C ALA A 50 1.80 -16.55 -1.21
N VAL A 51 3.06 -16.26 -1.53
CA VAL A 51 3.98 -17.23 -2.17
C VAL A 51 5.33 -17.23 -1.47
N ALA A 52 5.80 -18.40 -1.04
CA ALA A 52 7.13 -18.54 -0.46
C ALA A 52 8.24 -18.15 -1.47
N GLY A 53 9.16 -17.27 -1.06
CA GLY A 53 10.26 -16.78 -1.89
C GLY A 53 9.86 -15.72 -2.93
N LEU A 54 8.63 -15.20 -2.87
CA LEU A 54 8.21 -13.98 -3.51
C LEU A 54 8.37 -12.84 -2.50
N GLN A 55 9.17 -11.86 -2.86
CA GLN A 55 9.32 -10.64 -2.08
C GLN A 55 8.56 -9.51 -2.77
N VAL A 56 7.57 -8.99 -2.09
CA VAL A 56 6.78 -7.84 -2.53
C VAL A 56 7.24 -6.65 -1.69
N VAL A 57 7.76 -5.62 -2.33
CA VAL A 57 8.28 -4.44 -1.66
C VAL A 57 7.47 -3.22 -2.11
N SER A 58 6.60 -2.75 -1.25
CA SER A 58 5.91 -1.48 -1.44
C SER A 58 6.80 -0.33 -0.98
N SER A 59 7.07 0.62 -1.85
CA SER A 59 7.87 1.81 -1.53
C SER A 59 7.05 2.93 -0.90
N SER A 60 5.74 2.87 -0.99
CA SER A 60 4.83 3.85 -0.40
C SER A 60 3.47 3.23 -0.06
N GLY A 61 2.72 3.86 0.85
CA GLY A 61 1.32 3.54 1.13
C GLY A 61 0.32 4.27 0.23
N GLN A 62 0.78 4.94 -0.82
CA GLN A 62 -0.08 5.72 -1.70
C GLN A 62 -1.02 4.79 -2.49
N PRO A 63 -2.33 5.08 -2.53
CA PRO A 63 -3.27 4.32 -3.34
C PRO A 63 -2.87 4.25 -4.81
N GLY A 64 -3.07 3.10 -5.47
CA GLY A 64 -2.74 2.90 -6.88
C GLY A 64 -1.26 2.72 -7.20
N GLN A 65 -0.37 2.74 -6.22
CA GLN A 65 1.04 2.41 -6.43
C GLN A 65 1.24 0.89 -6.41
N ASP A 66 2.01 0.42 -7.40
CA ASP A 66 2.41 -0.98 -7.47
C ASP A 66 3.61 -1.25 -6.59
N ALA A 67 3.59 -2.40 -5.93
CA ALA A 67 4.75 -2.93 -5.26
C ALA A 67 5.72 -3.58 -6.26
N ASN A 68 7.01 -3.49 -5.98
CA ASN A 68 8.03 -4.21 -6.72
C ASN A 68 7.99 -5.69 -6.36
N ILE A 69 7.92 -6.54 -7.36
CA ILE A 69 7.89 -7.99 -7.19
C ILE A 69 9.27 -8.57 -7.53
N VAL A 70 9.96 -9.08 -6.53
CA VAL A 70 11.30 -9.67 -6.66
C VAL A 70 11.25 -11.15 -6.30
N LEU A 71 11.79 -11.99 -7.16
CA LEU A 71 11.94 -13.43 -6.93
C LEU A 71 13.41 -13.77 -6.66
N ARG A 72 13.67 -14.58 -5.61
CA ARG A 72 15.02 -15.03 -5.23
C ARG A 72 16.00 -13.92 -4.81
N GLY A 73 15.52 -12.71 -4.48
CA GLY A 73 16.35 -11.61 -4.03
C GLY A 73 16.95 -10.78 -5.17
N ILE A 74 17.79 -9.83 -4.80
CA ILE A 74 18.41 -8.87 -5.73
C ILE A 74 19.55 -9.57 -6.48
N GLY A 75 19.38 -9.78 -7.77
CA GLY A 75 20.36 -10.41 -8.65
C GLY A 75 21.30 -9.44 -9.37
N SER A 76 20.95 -8.17 -9.46
CA SER A 76 21.73 -7.14 -10.16
C SER A 76 21.66 -5.80 -9.43
N ILE A 77 22.78 -5.09 -9.41
CA ILE A 77 22.87 -3.73 -8.86
C ILE A 77 22.44 -2.68 -9.89
N SER A 78 22.64 -2.96 -11.18
CA SER A 78 22.43 -1.99 -12.26
C SER A 78 21.26 -2.31 -13.19
N ALA A 79 20.69 -3.52 -13.12
CA ALA A 79 19.53 -3.91 -13.91
C ALA A 79 18.28 -4.09 -13.02
N SER A 80 17.09 -4.01 -13.64
CA SER A 80 15.84 -4.29 -12.93
C SER A 80 15.82 -5.71 -12.40
N ASN A 81 15.49 -5.87 -11.13
CA ASN A 81 15.33 -7.16 -10.46
C ASN A 81 13.85 -7.62 -10.42
N ASN A 82 12.95 -6.85 -11.01
CA ASN A 82 11.52 -7.17 -11.01
C ASN A 82 11.24 -8.41 -11.86
N ALA A 83 10.33 -9.24 -11.36
CA ALA A 83 9.82 -10.37 -12.12
C ALA A 83 9.09 -9.90 -13.38
N LEU A 84 9.20 -10.68 -14.45
CA LEU A 84 8.42 -10.46 -15.66
C LEU A 84 6.95 -10.81 -15.40
N ILE A 85 6.06 -9.87 -15.69
CA ILE A 85 4.62 -10.09 -15.60
C ILE A 85 4.11 -10.58 -16.95
N VAL A 86 3.33 -11.64 -16.93
CA VAL A 86 2.67 -12.21 -18.11
C VAL A 86 1.19 -12.34 -17.81
N VAL A 87 0.34 -11.77 -18.65
CA VAL A 87 -1.12 -11.84 -18.52
C VAL A 87 -1.68 -12.63 -19.70
N ASP A 88 -2.39 -13.71 -19.42
CA ASP A 88 -2.98 -14.61 -20.41
C ASP A 88 -1.97 -15.05 -21.50
N GLY A 89 -0.72 -15.31 -21.10
CA GLY A 89 0.36 -15.76 -21.96
C GLY A 89 1.13 -14.64 -22.67
N VAL A 90 0.73 -13.39 -22.54
CA VAL A 90 1.38 -12.24 -23.19
C VAL A 90 2.17 -11.41 -22.16
N PRO A 91 3.45 -11.06 -22.42
CA PRO A 91 4.21 -10.15 -21.57
C PRO A 91 3.50 -8.80 -21.39
N PHE A 92 3.27 -8.43 -20.14
CA PHE A 92 2.54 -7.22 -19.78
C PHE A 92 3.52 -6.13 -19.32
N ASN A 93 3.45 -4.96 -19.95
CA ASN A 93 4.30 -3.82 -19.64
C ASN A 93 3.54 -2.67 -18.93
N GLY A 94 2.26 -2.88 -18.60
CA GLY A 94 1.43 -1.93 -17.86
C GLY A 94 1.63 -2.05 -16.35
N LYS A 95 0.85 -1.29 -15.60
CA LYS A 95 0.83 -1.35 -14.14
C LYS A 95 -0.08 -2.48 -13.67
N LEU A 96 0.34 -3.24 -12.65
CA LEU A 96 -0.50 -4.27 -12.03
C LEU A 96 -1.74 -3.68 -11.33
N SER A 97 -1.66 -2.42 -10.92
CA SER A 97 -2.79 -1.67 -10.38
C SER A 97 -3.92 -1.47 -11.41
N ASP A 98 -3.60 -1.48 -12.71
CA ASP A 98 -4.60 -1.35 -13.77
C ASP A 98 -5.44 -2.63 -13.95
N ILE A 99 -4.96 -3.76 -13.43
CA ILE A 99 -5.66 -5.04 -13.49
C ILE A 99 -6.59 -5.17 -12.29
N ASN A 100 -7.87 -5.45 -12.56
CA ASN A 100 -8.82 -5.69 -11.49
C ASN A 100 -8.56 -7.08 -10.84
N PRO A 101 -8.25 -7.15 -9.53
CA PRO A 101 -8.03 -8.43 -8.85
C PRO A 101 -9.22 -9.40 -8.95
N THR A 102 -10.44 -8.87 -9.05
CA THR A 102 -11.65 -9.69 -9.18
C THR A 102 -11.74 -10.44 -10.52
N ASP A 103 -11.05 -9.97 -11.57
CA ASP A 103 -11.01 -10.62 -12.87
C ASP A 103 -9.97 -11.75 -12.98
N ILE A 104 -9.16 -11.96 -11.95
CA ILE A 104 -8.11 -12.95 -11.94
C ILE A 104 -8.67 -14.32 -11.54
N ALA A 105 -8.34 -15.36 -12.31
CA ALA A 105 -8.64 -16.75 -11.98
C ALA A 105 -7.55 -17.37 -11.10
N SER A 106 -6.28 -17.15 -11.48
CA SER A 106 -5.12 -17.65 -10.73
C SER A 106 -3.86 -16.85 -11.05
N VAL A 107 -2.90 -16.87 -10.13
CA VAL A 107 -1.56 -16.35 -10.36
C VAL A 107 -0.57 -17.48 -10.14
N ASN A 108 0.27 -17.74 -11.14
CA ASN A 108 1.32 -18.74 -11.09
C ASN A 108 2.69 -18.06 -11.08
N VAL A 109 3.47 -18.37 -10.07
CA VAL A 109 4.82 -17.81 -9.92
C VAL A 109 5.85 -18.87 -10.27
N SER A 110 6.53 -18.65 -11.40
CA SER A 110 7.63 -19.52 -11.84
C SER A 110 8.97 -19.00 -11.35
N LYS A 111 9.62 -19.85 -10.56
CA LYS A 111 10.95 -19.57 -10.01
C LYS A 111 12.05 -20.28 -10.80
N ASP A 112 11.70 -21.12 -11.77
CA ASP A 112 12.63 -22.00 -12.46
C ASP A 112 13.18 -21.36 -13.74
N ALA A 113 14.49 -21.50 -13.95
CA ALA A 113 15.17 -21.00 -15.14
C ALA A 113 14.68 -21.67 -16.43
N VAL A 114 14.26 -22.96 -16.38
CA VAL A 114 13.77 -23.69 -17.56
C VAL A 114 12.43 -23.11 -18.03
N SER A 115 11.51 -22.88 -17.11
CA SER A 115 10.23 -22.24 -17.44
C SER A 115 10.41 -20.81 -17.92
N ASN A 116 11.43 -20.12 -17.42
CA ASN A 116 11.73 -18.73 -17.76
C ASN A 116 12.42 -18.61 -19.14
N SER A 117 13.06 -19.69 -19.63
CA SER A 117 13.76 -19.68 -20.93
C SER A 117 12.87 -19.32 -22.12
N LEU A 118 11.56 -19.59 -22.01
CA LEU A 118 10.56 -19.24 -23.03
C LEU A 118 10.41 -17.73 -23.25
N TYR A 119 10.75 -16.92 -22.23
CA TYR A 119 10.62 -15.45 -22.26
C TYR A 119 11.99 -14.75 -22.40
N GLY A 120 13.08 -15.53 -22.57
CA GLY A 120 14.43 -15.02 -22.77
C GLY A 120 14.99 -14.27 -21.57
N SER A 121 15.91 -13.33 -21.82
CA SER A 121 16.61 -12.56 -20.79
C SER A 121 15.70 -11.71 -19.91
N ARG A 122 14.52 -11.33 -20.40
CA ARG A 122 13.52 -10.56 -19.64
C ARG A 122 12.99 -11.33 -18.41
N ALA A 123 13.07 -12.64 -18.44
CA ALA A 123 12.61 -13.51 -17.37
C ALA A 123 13.71 -13.89 -16.37
N ALA A 124 14.89 -13.25 -16.43
CA ALA A 124 16.00 -13.52 -15.51
C ALA A 124 15.62 -13.33 -14.02
N GLY A 125 14.75 -12.36 -13.71
CA GLY A 125 14.19 -12.12 -12.40
C GLY A 125 13.03 -13.03 -11.99
N GLY A 126 12.69 -14.05 -12.82
CA GLY A 126 11.50 -14.90 -12.66
C GLY A 126 10.27 -14.40 -13.41
N VAL A 127 9.21 -15.20 -13.41
CA VAL A 127 7.97 -14.90 -14.13
C VAL A 127 6.76 -15.05 -13.21
N VAL A 128 5.89 -14.04 -13.23
CA VAL A 128 4.57 -14.07 -12.61
C VAL A 128 3.53 -14.13 -13.72
N MET A 129 2.85 -15.25 -13.82
CA MET A 129 1.82 -15.53 -14.84
C MET A 129 0.45 -15.32 -14.22
N ILE A 130 -0.28 -14.33 -14.70
CA ILE A 130 -1.64 -14.00 -14.31
C ILE A 130 -2.59 -14.61 -15.35
N THR A 131 -3.50 -15.45 -14.89
CA THR A 131 -4.57 -16.01 -15.74
C THR A 131 -5.87 -15.34 -15.34
N THR A 132 -6.57 -14.78 -16.30
CA THR A 132 -7.85 -14.12 -16.08
C THR A 132 -9.03 -15.09 -16.20
N LYS A 133 -10.18 -14.69 -15.67
CA LYS A 133 -11.41 -15.46 -15.74
C LYS A 133 -11.89 -15.61 -17.16
N THR A 134 -12.38 -16.81 -17.49
CA THR A 134 -13.02 -17.15 -18.77
C THR A 134 -14.46 -17.58 -18.52
N GLY A 135 -15.24 -17.73 -19.58
CA GLY A 135 -16.60 -18.23 -19.52
C GLY A 135 -16.67 -19.66 -18.98
N ARG A 136 -17.81 -19.99 -18.40
CA ARG A 136 -18.13 -21.36 -18.02
C ARG A 136 -19.17 -21.92 -18.98
N LYS A 137 -18.95 -23.14 -19.47
CA LYS A 137 -19.97 -23.88 -20.19
C LYS A 137 -21.16 -24.14 -19.26
N ASP A 138 -22.34 -24.17 -19.78
CA ASP A 138 -23.59 -24.66 -19.18
C ASP A 138 -24.47 -23.66 -18.39
N LYS A 139 -24.00 -22.53 -17.89
CA LYS A 139 -24.86 -21.58 -17.17
C LYS A 139 -24.43 -20.14 -17.36
N VAL A 140 -25.39 -19.27 -17.60
CA VAL A 140 -25.16 -17.85 -17.47
C VAL A 140 -25.22 -17.51 -15.99
N ALA A 141 -24.12 -16.93 -15.48
CA ALA A 141 -24.02 -16.45 -14.12
C ALA A 141 -23.70 -14.94 -14.14
N ILE A 142 -24.46 -14.18 -13.39
CA ILE A 142 -24.21 -12.76 -13.17
C ILE A 142 -23.80 -12.60 -11.71
N ASN A 143 -22.66 -11.97 -11.49
CA ASN A 143 -22.16 -11.68 -10.15
C ASN A 143 -22.02 -10.17 -9.98
N PHE A 144 -22.46 -9.68 -8.83
CA PHE A 144 -22.23 -8.32 -8.39
C PHE A 144 -21.55 -8.34 -7.03
N ASN A 145 -20.50 -7.55 -6.88
CA ASN A 145 -19.78 -7.37 -5.63
C ASN A 145 -19.61 -5.88 -5.38
N GLY A 146 -20.00 -5.43 -4.18
CA GLY A 146 -19.79 -4.08 -3.70
C GLY A 146 -19.04 -4.10 -2.37
N THR A 147 -17.99 -3.32 -2.26
CA THR A 147 -17.16 -3.20 -1.05
C THR A 147 -17.03 -1.74 -0.66
N TRP A 148 -17.22 -1.46 0.63
CA TRP A 148 -17.00 -0.16 1.23
C TRP A 148 -16.07 -0.28 2.40
N GLY A 149 -15.23 0.70 2.60
CA GLY A 149 -14.29 0.72 3.71
C GLY A 149 -13.91 2.14 4.11
N VAL A 150 -13.45 2.26 5.35
CA VAL A 150 -12.84 3.48 5.86
C VAL A 150 -11.43 3.16 6.26
N ALA A 151 -10.47 3.92 5.75
CA ALA A 151 -9.08 3.85 6.15
C ALA A 151 -8.74 5.03 7.05
N GLN A 152 -8.00 4.77 8.10
CA GLN A 152 -7.51 5.78 9.02
C GLN A 152 -6.07 5.47 9.40
N ARG A 153 -5.37 6.44 9.93
CA ARG A 153 -4.01 6.25 10.42
C ARG A 153 -3.99 5.22 11.55
N ALA A 154 -3.30 4.10 11.36
CA ALA A 154 -3.28 2.98 12.32
C ALA A 154 -2.41 3.27 13.56
N TYR A 155 -1.34 4.02 13.38
CA TYR A 155 -0.41 4.35 14.46
C TYR A 155 -0.61 5.80 14.90
N LYS A 156 -0.80 5.98 16.21
CA LYS A 156 -0.73 7.31 16.82
C LYS A 156 0.71 7.76 16.87
N ASP A 157 0.91 9.08 16.88
CA ASP A 157 2.22 9.65 17.16
C ASP A 157 2.69 9.24 18.57
N TYR A 158 3.99 9.26 18.77
CA TYR A 158 4.53 9.15 20.11
C TYR A 158 3.93 10.25 21.00
N ASP A 159 3.96 10.01 22.31
CA ASP A 159 3.54 11.02 23.28
C ASP A 159 4.47 12.24 23.17
N MET A 160 3.99 13.26 22.49
CA MET A 160 4.71 14.51 22.23
C MET A 160 3.96 15.65 22.92
N ALA A 161 4.70 16.69 23.33
CA ALA A 161 4.10 17.92 23.81
C ALA A 161 3.36 18.62 22.66
N THR A 162 2.09 18.28 22.48
CA THR A 162 1.21 18.86 21.45
C THR A 162 0.54 20.15 21.94
N ASP A 163 0.48 20.36 23.26
CA ASP A 163 0.02 21.60 23.84
C ASP A 163 1.12 22.67 23.73
N PRO A 164 0.84 23.83 23.12
CA PRO A 164 1.81 24.91 23.03
C PRO A 164 2.36 25.37 24.39
N GLU A 165 1.54 25.41 25.44
CA GLU A 165 2.03 25.77 26.77
C GLU A 165 3.08 24.78 27.27
N GLU A 166 2.79 23.49 27.17
CA GLU A 166 3.72 22.43 27.57
C GLU A 166 5.03 22.50 26.79
N PHE A 167 4.95 22.70 25.47
CA PHE A 167 6.11 22.81 24.59
C PHE A 167 7.04 23.97 25.02
N TYR A 168 6.49 25.16 25.22
CA TYR A 168 7.31 26.31 25.61
C TYR A 168 7.88 26.16 27.02
N ARG A 169 7.13 25.58 27.95
CA ARG A 169 7.63 25.32 29.32
C ARG A 169 8.76 24.30 29.32
N LEU A 170 8.61 23.19 28.56
CA LEU A 170 9.67 22.18 28.43
C LEU A 170 10.94 22.78 27.79
N SER A 171 10.79 23.59 26.75
CA SER A 171 11.89 24.29 26.11
C SER A 171 12.60 25.25 27.08
N TRP A 172 11.83 25.99 27.88
CA TRP A 172 12.37 26.86 28.92
C TRP A 172 13.15 26.05 29.97
N TYR A 173 12.64 24.94 30.45
CA TYR A 173 13.37 24.05 31.37
C TYR A 173 14.67 23.54 30.78
N GLY A 174 14.67 23.18 29.50
CA GLY A 174 15.87 22.79 28.77
C GLY A 174 16.93 23.88 28.76
N LEU A 175 16.56 25.12 28.40
CA LEU A 175 17.45 26.28 28.38
C LEU A 175 17.96 26.61 29.77
N ARG A 176 17.09 26.66 30.79
CA ARG A 176 17.47 26.87 32.16
C ARG A 176 18.56 25.89 32.62
N ASN A 177 18.34 24.59 32.33
CA ASN A 177 19.28 23.55 32.74
C ASN A 177 20.62 23.71 32.00
N THR A 178 20.60 24.13 30.74
CA THR A 178 21.82 24.43 29.96
C THR A 178 22.63 25.56 30.61
N TYR A 179 21.98 26.67 30.99
CA TYR A 179 22.65 27.79 31.64
C TYR A 179 23.17 27.45 33.05
N TRP A 180 22.40 26.65 33.80
CA TRP A 180 22.84 26.18 35.10
C TRP A 180 24.05 25.25 35.00
N ALA A 181 24.04 24.33 34.03
CA ALA A 181 25.18 23.44 33.75
C ALA A 181 26.44 24.24 33.30
N ALA A 182 26.25 25.41 32.68
CA ALA A 182 27.31 26.32 32.31
C ALA A 182 27.84 27.16 33.50
N GLY A 183 27.35 26.91 34.72
CA GLY A 183 27.86 27.55 35.98
C GLY A 183 27.13 28.82 36.37
N LYS A 184 26.01 29.21 35.74
CA LYS A 184 25.19 30.32 36.23
C LYS A 184 24.45 29.94 37.53
N SER A 185 24.10 30.93 38.34
CA SER A 185 23.17 30.68 39.44
C SER A 185 21.80 30.22 38.95
N ILE A 186 20.98 29.60 39.78
CA ILE A 186 19.62 29.19 39.43
C ILE A 186 18.77 30.40 39.01
N GLU A 187 18.88 31.51 39.73
CA GLU A 187 18.15 32.75 39.47
C GLU A 187 18.53 33.35 38.09
N ASP A 188 19.84 33.44 37.84
CA ASP A 188 20.34 33.94 36.55
C ASP A 188 19.99 33.01 35.40
N SER A 189 19.98 31.69 35.63
CA SER A 189 19.59 30.69 34.64
C SER A 189 18.11 30.80 34.28
N ASN A 190 17.25 31.00 35.28
CA ASN A 190 15.82 31.20 35.09
C ASN A 190 15.54 32.47 34.26
N LEU A 191 16.20 33.57 34.61
CA LEU A 191 16.05 34.84 33.91
C LEU A 191 16.55 34.74 32.46
N ALA A 192 17.74 34.18 32.26
CA ALA A 192 18.31 33.99 30.93
C ALA A 192 17.43 33.11 30.07
N ALA A 193 16.90 32.01 30.61
CA ALA A 193 15.98 31.14 29.87
C ALA A 193 14.71 31.89 29.45
N SER A 194 14.15 32.75 30.27
CA SER A 194 12.99 33.57 29.91
C SER A 194 13.31 34.61 28.83
N GLN A 195 14.50 35.20 28.87
CA GLN A 195 14.95 36.18 27.88
C GLN A 195 15.22 35.57 26.52
N ASP A 196 15.89 34.42 26.49
CA ASP A 196 16.41 33.82 25.26
C ASP A 196 15.46 32.82 24.61
N LEU A 197 14.39 32.35 25.31
CA LEU A 197 13.47 31.30 24.87
C LEU A 197 12.99 31.46 23.42
N LEU A 198 12.44 32.61 23.09
CA LEU A 198 11.89 32.83 21.73
C LEU A 198 12.99 32.95 20.69
N GLY A 199 14.14 33.55 21.04
CA GLY A 199 15.31 33.66 20.16
C GLY A 199 15.87 32.28 19.80
N GLU A 200 16.03 31.40 20.78
CA GLU A 200 16.50 30.01 20.60
C GLU A 200 15.50 29.14 19.81
N LEU A 201 14.22 29.46 19.86
CA LEU A 201 13.17 28.83 19.05
C LEU A 201 12.95 29.52 17.70
N GLY A 202 13.93 30.29 17.21
CA GLY A 202 13.87 30.98 15.91
C GLY A 202 12.80 32.08 15.83
N ASN A 203 12.45 32.69 16.95
CA ASN A 203 11.38 33.68 17.10
C ASN A 203 9.97 33.14 16.80
N TYR A 204 9.81 31.84 16.84
CA TYR A 204 8.50 31.24 16.69
C TYR A 204 7.69 31.44 17.97
N ASN A 205 6.52 32.05 17.86
CA ASN A 205 5.67 32.33 19.01
C ASN A 205 4.20 32.06 18.69
N ALA A 206 3.65 31.02 19.31
CA ALA A 206 2.24 30.66 19.20
C ALA A 206 1.33 31.58 20.05
N TYR A 207 1.89 32.46 20.84
CA TYR A 207 1.16 33.38 21.73
C TYR A 207 1.39 34.83 21.36
N ILE A 208 0.42 35.66 21.70
CA ILE A 208 0.60 37.12 21.78
C ILE A 208 0.88 37.45 23.22
N ILE A 209 1.99 38.16 23.48
CA ILE A 209 2.40 38.66 24.81
C ILE A 209 2.47 40.16 24.79
N PRO A 210 2.25 40.85 25.94
CA PRO A 210 2.46 42.26 26.05
C PRO A 210 3.93 42.62 25.79
N GLN A 211 4.15 43.83 25.29
CA GLN A 211 5.51 44.32 25.00
C GLN A 211 6.36 44.39 26.26
N GLY A 212 7.54 43.82 26.21
CA GLY A 212 8.49 43.79 27.32
C GLY A 212 8.26 42.69 28.35
N GLU A 213 7.26 41.85 28.18
CA GLU A 213 7.04 40.68 29.02
C GLU A 213 7.63 39.41 28.39
N TYR A 214 7.95 38.39 29.21
CA TYR A 214 8.42 37.09 28.76
C TYR A 214 7.25 36.13 28.52
N LEU A 215 7.37 35.22 27.56
CA LEU A 215 6.36 34.20 27.30
C LEU A 215 6.30 33.21 28.45
N VAL A 216 7.45 32.74 28.90
CA VAL A 216 7.58 31.93 30.12
C VAL A 216 8.33 32.79 31.14
N THR A 217 7.70 33.02 32.27
CA THR A 217 8.24 33.85 33.35
C THR A 217 9.39 33.14 34.09
N PRO A 218 10.26 33.84 34.80
CA PRO A 218 11.39 33.22 35.49
C PRO A 218 11.03 32.16 36.55
N ASP A 219 9.77 32.04 36.91
CA ASP A 219 9.27 30.96 37.77
C ASP A 219 8.86 29.70 36.97
N GLY A 220 9.07 29.68 35.65
CA GLY A 220 8.80 28.53 34.76
C GLY A 220 7.34 28.34 34.39
N LYS A 221 6.51 29.37 34.55
CA LYS A 221 5.10 29.35 34.20
C LYS A 221 4.83 30.16 32.94
N LEU A 222 3.81 29.80 32.20
CA LEU A 222 3.32 30.61 31.11
C LEU A 222 2.85 31.98 31.65
N ASN A 223 3.15 33.03 30.94
CA ASN A 223 2.72 34.38 31.30
C ASN A 223 1.17 34.43 31.33
N PRO A 224 0.56 34.88 32.44
CA PRO A 224 -0.89 34.93 32.57
C PRO A 224 -1.56 35.90 31.57
N ASN A 225 -0.79 36.87 31.03
CA ASN A 225 -1.25 37.79 30.00
C ASN A 225 -1.05 37.25 28.57
N ALA A 226 -0.41 36.11 28.42
CA ALA A 226 -0.23 35.48 27.11
C ALA A 226 -1.59 34.98 26.56
N ARG A 227 -1.86 35.32 25.30
CA ARG A 227 -3.07 34.86 24.59
C ARG A 227 -2.65 33.98 23.46
N LEU A 228 -3.17 32.73 23.44
CA LEU A 228 -2.91 31.78 22.38
C LEU A 228 -3.41 32.33 21.03
N ARG A 229 -2.53 32.30 20.02
CA ARG A 229 -2.82 32.75 18.65
C ARG A 229 -2.94 31.59 17.67
N TYR A 230 -2.09 30.58 17.82
CA TYR A 230 -2.04 29.42 16.95
C TYR A 230 -2.07 28.14 17.78
N ASN A 231 -3.02 27.27 17.51
CA ASN A 231 -3.14 25.96 18.12
C ASN A 231 -3.51 24.93 17.04
N ASP A 232 -2.99 25.13 15.83
CA ASP A 232 -3.28 24.25 14.71
C ASP A 232 -2.37 23.02 14.79
N SER A 233 -2.95 21.85 14.66
CA SER A 233 -2.22 20.59 14.51
C SER A 233 -1.91 20.36 13.05
N PHE A 234 -0.64 20.26 12.71
CA PHE A 234 -0.22 19.90 11.35
C PHE A 234 -0.68 18.48 10.99
N ALA A 235 -0.73 17.58 11.97
CA ALA A 235 -1.24 16.23 11.77
C ALA A 235 -2.73 16.24 11.43
N ASP A 236 -3.54 17.04 12.14
CA ASP A 236 -4.98 17.14 11.86
C ASP A 236 -5.26 17.84 10.52
N ALA A 237 -4.35 18.70 10.08
CA ALA A 237 -4.45 19.33 8.76
C ALA A 237 -4.05 18.42 7.59
N LEU A 238 -3.22 17.40 7.84
CA LEU A 238 -2.70 16.49 6.81
C LEU A 238 -3.44 15.15 6.73
N PHE A 239 -3.95 14.68 7.86
CA PHE A 239 -4.53 13.35 7.95
C PHE A 239 -6.03 13.44 8.23
N ASP A 240 -6.82 12.73 7.41
CA ASP A 240 -8.25 12.59 7.60
C ASP A 240 -8.65 11.13 7.38
N ASN A 241 -9.88 10.80 7.73
CA ASN A 241 -10.44 9.51 7.41
C ASN A 241 -10.66 9.41 5.90
N ALA A 242 -10.17 8.34 5.32
CA ALA A 242 -10.29 8.06 3.90
C ALA A 242 -11.44 7.10 3.63
N PHE A 243 -12.13 7.30 2.54
CA PHE A 243 -13.21 6.43 2.11
C PHE A 243 -12.77 5.60 0.91
N ARG A 244 -13.16 4.32 0.90
CA ARG A 244 -12.98 3.41 -0.23
C ARG A 244 -14.31 2.84 -0.63
N GLN A 245 -14.57 2.84 -1.93
CA GLN A 245 -15.69 2.17 -2.55
C GLN A 245 -15.25 1.40 -3.78
N GLU A 246 -15.77 0.20 -3.94
CA GLU A 246 -15.47 -0.66 -5.07
C GLU A 246 -16.72 -1.40 -5.51
N TYR A 247 -17.00 -1.38 -6.81
CA TYR A 247 -18.13 -2.05 -7.42
C TYR A 247 -17.65 -2.89 -8.60
N ASN A 248 -17.99 -4.16 -8.60
CA ASN A 248 -17.64 -5.08 -9.66
C ASN A 248 -18.90 -5.83 -10.12
N ILE A 249 -19.15 -5.82 -11.41
CA ILE A 249 -20.19 -6.64 -12.04
C ILE A 249 -19.56 -7.52 -13.10
N SER A 250 -19.95 -8.78 -13.13
CA SER A 250 -19.49 -9.70 -14.16
C SER A 250 -20.59 -10.62 -14.62
N ALA A 251 -20.56 -10.98 -15.89
CA ALA A 251 -21.42 -11.98 -16.51
C ALA A 251 -20.54 -13.02 -17.20
N SER A 252 -20.84 -14.29 -16.98
CA SER A 252 -20.16 -15.40 -17.63
C SER A 252 -21.16 -16.44 -18.08
N GLY A 253 -20.88 -17.08 -19.19
CA GLY A 253 -21.74 -18.13 -19.72
C GLY A 253 -21.11 -18.79 -20.92
N GLY A 254 -21.81 -19.77 -21.50
CA GLY A 254 -21.33 -20.43 -22.69
C GLY A 254 -22.10 -21.70 -23.03
N ASN A 255 -21.73 -22.26 -24.16
CA ASN A 255 -22.16 -23.56 -24.64
C ASN A 255 -20.93 -24.35 -25.10
N ASP A 256 -21.14 -25.51 -25.75
CA ASP A 256 -20.03 -26.36 -26.21
C ASP A 256 -19.12 -25.72 -27.25
N ARG A 257 -19.57 -24.66 -27.92
CA ARG A 257 -18.81 -24.01 -28.98
C ARG A 257 -18.29 -22.63 -28.60
N THR A 258 -18.98 -21.94 -27.73
CA THR A 258 -18.62 -20.54 -27.38
C THR A 258 -18.81 -20.32 -25.90
N ASP A 259 -17.82 -19.77 -25.26
CA ASP A 259 -17.91 -19.25 -23.90
C ASP A 259 -17.52 -17.77 -23.82
N PHE A 260 -18.08 -17.07 -22.87
CA PHE A 260 -17.80 -15.66 -22.67
C PHE A 260 -17.70 -15.30 -21.19
N TYR A 261 -16.85 -14.34 -20.92
CA TYR A 261 -16.75 -13.64 -19.64
C TYR A 261 -16.67 -12.14 -19.92
N VAL A 262 -17.55 -11.36 -19.31
CA VAL A 262 -17.54 -9.90 -19.40
C VAL A 262 -17.60 -9.34 -18.00
N SER A 263 -16.78 -8.33 -17.70
CA SER A 263 -16.77 -7.64 -16.42
C SER A 263 -16.63 -6.14 -16.58
N MET A 264 -17.16 -5.42 -15.60
CA MET A 264 -16.93 -3.99 -15.38
C MET A 264 -16.62 -3.78 -13.92
N GLY A 265 -15.64 -2.93 -13.63
CA GLY A 265 -15.21 -2.58 -12.28
C GLY A 265 -15.00 -1.08 -12.13
N PHE A 266 -15.38 -0.56 -10.98
CA PHE A 266 -15.09 0.79 -10.53
C PHE A 266 -14.49 0.71 -9.13
N LEU A 267 -13.40 1.39 -8.92
CA LEU A 267 -12.73 1.57 -7.63
C LEU A 267 -12.46 3.05 -7.45
N ASP A 268 -12.86 3.56 -6.30
CA ASP A 268 -12.48 4.87 -5.79
C ASP A 268 -11.92 4.68 -4.38
N ASN A 269 -10.68 5.09 -4.20
CA ASN A 269 -9.91 4.84 -2.98
C ASN A 269 -9.12 6.08 -2.58
N ASP A 270 -9.62 6.79 -1.59
CA ASP A 270 -8.91 7.92 -0.99
C ASP A 270 -7.80 7.45 -0.06
N SER A 271 -6.81 8.30 0.11
CA SER A 271 -5.77 8.14 1.13
C SER A 271 -6.14 8.93 2.38
N TYR A 272 -5.73 8.43 3.54
CA TYR A 272 -5.80 9.20 4.78
C TYR A 272 -4.87 10.42 4.78
N VAL A 273 -3.99 10.55 3.79
CA VAL A 273 -3.18 11.74 3.53
C VAL A 273 -3.92 12.60 2.51
N LEU A 274 -4.25 13.84 2.87
CA LEU A 274 -4.97 14.77 1.99
C LEU A 274 -4.27 14.94 0.63
N GLY A 275 -5.10 15.01 -0.43
CA GLY A 275 -4.64 15.23 -1.80
C GLY A 275 -4.09 14.00 -2.50
N SER A 276 -4.24 12.82 -1.92
CA SER A 276 -3.87 11.55 -2.55
C SER A 276 -5.11 10.65 -2.68
N SER A 277 -5.47 10.31 -3.92
CA SER A 277 -6.59 9.41 -4.24
C SER A 277 -6.23 8.55 -5.44
N TYR A 278 -6.97 7.49 -5.65
CA TYR A 278 -6.83 6.60 -6.80
C TYR A 278 -8.19 6.13 -7.27
N GLU A 279 -8.50 6.44 -8.52
CA GLU A 279 -9.68 5.94 -9.22
C GLU A 279 -9.28 4.96 -10.31
N ARG A 280 -10.05 3.90 -10.48
CA ARG A 280 -9.87 2.93 -11.55
C ARG A 280 -11.19 2.50 -12.14
N PHE A 281 -11.28 2.63 -13.45
CA PHE A 281 -12.31 2.02 -14.27
C PHE A 281 -11.72 0.85 -15.06
N THR A 282 -12.36 -0.31 -14.99
CA THR A 282 -11.96 -1.48 -15.76
C THR A 282 -13.13 -2.05 -16.53
N ALA A 283 -12.88 -2.50 -17.76
CA ALA A 283 -13.79 -3.28 -18.54
C ALA A 283 -13.02 -4.41 -19.22
N ARG A 284 -13.53 -5.63 -19.14
CA ARG A 284 -12.93 -6.83 -19.74
C ARG A 284 -13.97 -7.64 -20.49
N ALA A 285 -13.57 -8.19 -21.62
CA ALA A 285 -14.36 -9.17 -22.37
C ALA A 285 -13.43 -10.27 -22.87
N ASN A 286 -13.71 -11.50 -22.49
CA ASN A 286 -13.07 -12.71 -22.98
C ASN A 286 -14.11 -13.54 -23.69
N VAL A 287 -13.89 -13.85 -24.95
CA VAL A 287 -14.78 -14.70 -25.76
C VAL A 287 -13.93 -15.77 -26.45
N ASN A 288 -14.23 -17.02 -26.19
CA ASN A 288 -13.63 -18.18 -26.85
C ASN A 288 -14.66 -18.81 -27.74
N SER A 289 -14.34 -19.03 -29.00
CA SER A 289 -15.22 -19.72 -29.97
C SER A 289 -14.45 -20.78 -30.72
N GLN A 290 -14.99 -21.98 -30.75
CA GLN A 290 -14.48 -23.07 -31.59
C GLN A 290 -15.33 -23.10 -32.86
N LEU A 291 -14.69 -22.83 -34.00
CA LEU A 291 -15.28 -22.91 -35.34
C LEU A 291 -15.38 -24.34 -35.83
#